data_126708adc69cd01436b53357e10ee4b9
#
_entry.id   126708adc69cd01436b53357e10ee4b9
#
_cell.length_a   1.000
_cell.length_b   1.000
_cell.length_c   1.000
_cell.angle_alpha   90.00
_cell.angle_beta   90.00
_cell.angle_gamma   90.00
#
_symmetry.space_group_name_H-M   'P 1'
#
loop_
_entity.id
_entity.type
_entity.pdbx_description
1 polymer ?
#
loop_
_entity_poly.entity_id
_entity_poly.type
_entity_poly.pdbx_seq_one_letter_code
_entity_poly.pdbx_strand_id
1 'polypeptide(L)'
;MNSNIYSQLDSRWSSLPYPTKASSFGGNGCGCCACLHVIIELDAYKNWTPKELRPWMVDQGFAYPNQGTLWSGIPKTLEHFGFGATNHATMTDIFNTLDKRKKEGRACLGVILFSSGSRGGITWTTGGHYVAFVDYKKDSNGKHYFYTKDSGGRQHSGWYCYETQMKGLIPQIWSALKPGESPSPQPSPTPEPTPTPRTDTYQGEYPVVKKYLEPGDRGIQVTRLQNYVDWYYNGAFFKECGPADGVYGKNTLRWVNKMLTEFFGASEADGLVGNKTIAEMKRRGGYKEPERVIDISEFQSSINFNKVKNAGITGVIVRCGRRGGGTAQLSEDPMFMEHITNAHKAGLKVGIYMFTEAVNAAEGKEEAEYAIKLMKKAGVPLSYPIGVDSEDVFWKEKKNGKEVTCKGRANSGVLSKAKRTEAIKGFCEEIKRQGYDSMIYASLTWFYNQLDMSKLPYNVWCAQYYSKCEYKNKYIMWQYCSDGKVNGIKGNVDMNYWYGK
;
A
#
# COMPACT_ATOMS: atom_id res chain seq x y z
N MET A 1 -42.91 -10.38 13.14
CA MET A 1 -41.81 -9.53 13.71
C MET A 1 -41.70 -9.89 15.22
N ASN A 2 -40.50 -10.17 15.69
CA ASN A 2 -40.22 -10.30 17.11
C ASN A 2 -40.39 -8.93 17.79
N SER A 3 -41.09 -8.86 18.93
CA SER A 3 -41.36 -7.61 19.66
C SER A 3 -40.16 -7.11 20.49
N ASN A 4 -39.17 -7.98 20.73
CA ASN A 4 -38.05 -7.66 21.62
C ASN A 4 -37.16 -6.53 21.00
N ILE A 5 -36.87 -5.55 21.85
CA ILE A 5 -35.90 -4.47 21.57
C ILE A 5 -34.86 -4.52 22.69
N TYR A 6 -33.61 -4.82 22.32
CA TYR A 6 -32.52 -4.92 23.27
C TYR A 6 -31.71 -3.61 23.26
N SER A 7 -31.74 -2.89 24.40
CA SER A 7 -30.89 -1.72 24.59
C SER A 7 -29.47 -2.16 24.92
N GLN A 8 -28.48 -1.57 24.24
CA GLN A 8 -27.07 -1.77 24.60
C GLN A 8 -26.75 -1.24 26.01
N LEU A 9 -27.57 -0.32 26.54
CA LEU A 9 -27.43 0.31 27.86
C LEU A 9 -28.04 -0.52 28.99
N ASP A 10 -28.68 -1.64 28.70
CA ASP A 10 -29.30 -2.51 29.74
C ASP A 10 -28.23 -3.00 30.72
N SER A 11 -28.51 -2.84 32.02
CA SER A 11 -27.57 -3.18 33.11
C SER A 11 -27.13 -4.65 33.10
N ARG A 12 -27.92 -5.54 32.49
CA ARG A 12 -27.59 -6.98 32.36
C ARG A 12 -26.36 -7.26 31.54
N TRP A 13 -25.94 -6.33 30.61
CA TRP A 13 -24.80 -6.52 29.70
C TRP A 13 -24.03 -5.27 29.39
N SER A 14 -24.49 -4.06 29.71
CA SER A 14 -23.84 -2.79 29.34
C SER A 14 -22.40 -2.66 29.85
N SER A 15 -22.09 -3.24 31.01
CA SER A 15 -20.74 -3.24 31.60
C SER A 15 -19.82 -4.33 31.06
N LEU A 16 -20.33 -5.27 30.24
CA LEU A 16 -19.51 -6.33 29.68
C LEU A 16 -18.45 -5.78 28.72
N PRO A 17 -17.25 -6.40 28.62
CA PRO A 17 -16.21 -5.98 27.67
C PRO A 17 -16.68 -6.05 26.21
N TYR A 18 -16.31 -5.04 25.38
CA TYR A 18 -16.57 -5.07 23.93
C TYR A 18 -15.50 -4.27 23.16
N PRO A 19 -14.34 -4.85 22.83
CA PRO A 19 -13.84 -6.18 23.28
C PRO A 19 -13.18 -6.14 24.66
N THR A 20 -12.86 -4.98 25.24
CA THR A 20 -12.14 -4.83 26.51
C THR A 20 -13.03 -4.20 27.61
N LYS A 21 -12.58 -4.27 28.87
CA LYS A 21 -13.27 -3.59 29.99
C LYS A 21 -13.32 -2.08 29.81
N ALA A 22 -12.28 -1.47 29.21
CA ALA A 22 -12.23 -0.04 28.93
C ALA A 22 -13.14 0.36 27.76
N SER A 23 -13.54 -0.61 26.91
CA SER A 23 -14.46 -0.45 25.79
C SER A 23 -15.72 -1.28 26.07
N SER A 24 -16.62 -0.76 26.91
CA SER A 24 -17.79 -1.49 27.37
C SER A 24 -18.84 -1.67 26.26
N PHE A 25 -19.67 -2.70 26.41
CA PHE A 25 -20.77 -2.98 25.50
C PHE A 25 -21.79 -1.81 25.47
N GLY A 26 -22.08 -1.19 26.60
CA GLY A 26 -22.97 -0.04 26.67
C GLY A 26 -22.52 1.14 25.80
N GLY A 27 -21.20 1.36 25.67
CA GLY A 27 -20.65 2.41 24.81
C GLY A 27 -20.47 1.99 23.35
N ASN A 28 -20.31 0.71 23.06
CA ASN A 28 -19.78 0.22 21.79
C ASN A 28 -20.61 -0.92 21.13
N GLY A 29 -21.64 -1.44 21.79
CA GLY A 29 -22.36 -2.65 21.38
C GLY A 29 -23.48 -2.46 20.36
N CYS A 30 -23.68 -1.27 19.80
CA CYS A 30 -24.81 -1.00 18.89
C CYS A 30 -24.85 -1.94 17.67
N GLY A 31 -23.70 -2.23 17.06
CA GLY A 31 -23.64 -3.14 15.92
C GLY A 31 -24.00 -4.59 16.28
N CYS A 32 -23.58 -5.05 17.46
CA CYS A 32 -23.99 -6.36 17.98
C CYS A 32 -25.50 -6.40 18.19
N CYS A 33 -26.09 -5.39 18.85
CA CYS A 33 -27.55 -5.33 19.03
C CYS A 33 -28.29 -5.22 17.69
N ALA A 34 -27.78 -4.46 16.73
CA ALA A 34 -28.40 -4.34 15.41
C ALA A 34 -28.42 -5.70 14.67
N CYS A 35 -27.30 -6.43 14.66
CA CYS A 35 -27.28 -7.80 14.11
C CYS A 35 -28.23 -8.71 14.87
N LEU A 36 -28.25 -8.65 16.21
CA LEU A 36 -29.13 -9.47 17.03
C LEU A 36 -30.60 -9.22 16.69
N HIS A 37 -31.03 -7.96 16.53
CA HIS A 37 -32.41 -7.62 16.17
C HIS A 37 -32.84 -8.24 14.82
N VAL A 38 -31.91 -8.45 13.90
CA VAL A 38 -32.18 -9.18 12.64
C VAL A 38 -32.23 -10.69 12.90
N ILE A 39 -31.27 -11.22 13.67
CA ILE A 39 -31.12 -12.66 13.92
C ILE A 39 -32.34 -13.25 14.68
N ILE A 40 -32.87 -12.52 15.66
CA ILE A 40 -34.03 -12.94 16.42
C ILE A 40 -35.37 -12.96 15.65
N GLU A 41 -35.39 -12.49 14.41
CA GLU A 41 -36.50 -12.70 13.48
C GLU A 41 -36.57 -14.15 12.96
N LEU A 42 -35.56 -15.00 13.30
CA LEU A 42 -35.61 -16.45 13.15
C LEU A 42 -36.05 -17.11 14.46
N ASP A 43 -36.98 -18.04 14.39
CA ASP A 43 -37.52 -18.74 15.57
C ASP A 43 -36.44 -19.42 16.41
N ALA A 44 -35.42 -19.97 15.77
CA ALA A 44 -34.30 -20.63 16.46
C ALA A 44 -33.56 -19.72 17.44
N TYR A 45 -33.57 -18.38 17.19
CA TYR A 45 -32.83 -17.40 17.98
C TYR A 45 -33.71 -16.37 18.68
N LYS A 46 -35.03 -16.54 18.65
CA LYS A 46 -36.01 -15.55 19.16
C LYS A 46 -35.82 -15.12 20.62
N ASN A 47 -35.15 -15.95 21.41
CA ASN A 47 -34.88 -15.69 22.82
C ASN A 47 -33.45 -15.27 23.12
N TRP A 48 -32.61 -15.12 22.09
CA TRP A 48 -31.25 -14.67 22.27
C TRP A 48 -31.20 -13.22 22.75
N THR A 49 -30.17 -12.92 23.53
CA THR A 49 -29.84 -11.58 24.05
C THR A 49 -28.41 -11.21 23.63
N PRO A 50 -27.95 -9.98 23.89
CA PRO A 50 -26.57 -9.66 23.66
C PRO A 50 -25.54 -10.56 24.36
N LYS A 51 -25.91 -11.29 25.40
CA LYS A 51 -25.03 -12.24 26.11
C LYS A 51 -24.61 -13.40 25.22
N GLU A 52 -25.51 -13.88 24.37
CA GLU A 52 -25.26 -15.01 23.47
C GLU A 52 -24.44 -14.58 22.23
N LEU A 53 -24.75 -13.43 21.62
CA LEU A 53 -24.10 -13.00 20.38
C LEU A 53 -22.74 -12.31 20.61
N ARG A 54 -22.65 -11.48 21.66
CA ARG A 54 -21.46 -10.67 21.94
C ARG A 54 -20.14 -11.46 22.00
N PRO A 55 -20.04 -12.58 22.74
CA PRO A 55 -18.78 -13.33 22.83
C PRO A 55 -18.27 -13.76 21.47
N TRP A 56 -19.14 -14.31 20.64
CA TRP A 56 -18.77 -14.72 19.29
C TRP A 56 -18.24 -13.55 18.45
N MET A 57 -18.90 -12.40 18.46
CA MET A 57 -18.42 -11.23 17.70
C MET A 57 -17.08 -10.70 18.21
N VAL A 58 -16.81 -10.80 19.51
CA VAL A 58 -15.52 -10.45 20.10
C VAL A 58 -14.44 -11.43 19.64
N ASP A 59 -14.72 -12.74 19.69
CA ASP A 59 -13.77 -13.79 19.29
C ASP A 59 -13.43 -13.75 17.81
N GLN A 60 -14.39 -13.32 16.96
CA GLN A 60 -14.15 -13.08 15.54
C GLN A 60 -13.39 -11.78 15.24
N GLY A 61 -13.09 -10.97 16.25
CA GLY A 61 -12.41 -9.68 16.08
C GLY A 61 -13.30 -8.59 15.48
N PHE A 62 -14.63 -8.73 15.52
CA PHE A 62 -15.57 -7.74 14.99
C PHE A 62 -15.85 -6.59 15.96
N ALA A 63 -15.42 -6.70 17.20
CA ALA A 63 -15.46 -5.62 18.20
C ALA A 63 -14.08 -4.94 18.27
N TYR A 64 -14.05 -3.62 18.16
CA TYR A 64 -12.82 -2.86 18.22
C TYR A 64 -12.84 -1.85 19.40
N PRO A 65 -11.72 -1.70 20.15
CA PRO A 65 -11.69 -0.83 21.34
C PRO A 65 -12.10 0.61 21.02
N ASN A 66 -13.09 1.13 21.72
CA ASN A 66 -13.60 2.50 21.59
C ASN A 66 -14.15 2.91 20.22
N GLN A 67 -14.32 1.96 19.31
CA GLN A 67 -14.87 2.21 17.96
C GLN A 67 -16.13 1.36 17.68
N GLY A 68 -16.43 0.41 18.56
CA GLY A 68 -17.62 -0.44 18.43
C GLY A 68 -17.43 -1.60 17.46
N THR A 69 -18.46 -1.89 16.68
CA THR A 69 -18.47 -3.00 15.72
C THR A 69 -17.87 -2.57 14.38
N LEU A 70 -16.95 -3.34 13.86
CA LEU A 70 -16.40 -3.14 12.52
C LEU A 70 -17.49 -3.31 11.45
N TRP A 71 -17.41 -2.52 10.39
CA TRP A 71 -18.35 -2.60 9.27
C TRP A 71 -18.39 -3.98 8.63
N SER A 72 -17.23 -4.61 8.45
CA SER A 72 -17.11 -5.98 7.95
C SER A 72 -17.72 -7.03 8.86
N GLY A 73 -17.87 -6.72 10.14
CA GLY A 73 -18.50 -7.61 11.12
C GLY A 73 -20.00 -7.74 10.92
N ILE A 74 -20.68 -6.73 10.35
CA ILE A 74 -22.13 -6.76 10.15
C ILE A 74 -22.55 -7.87 9.16
N PRO A 75 -22.10 -7.88 7.90
CA PRO A 75 -22.49 -8.92 6.96
C PRO A 75 -22.00 -10.30 7.40
N LYS A 76 -20.77 -10.42 7.89
CA LYS A 76 -20.22 -11.71 8.35
C LYS A 76 -20.96 -12.28 9.54
N THR A 77 -21.46 -11.44 10.44
CA THR A 77 -22.33 -11.89 11.52
C THR A 77 -23.65 -12.42 10.98
N LEU A 78 -24.30 -11.69 10.07
CA LEU A 78 -25.56 -12.14 9.48
C LEU A 78 -25.39 -13.44 8.68
N GLU A 79 -24.32 -13.54 7.88
CA GLU A 79 -23.98 -14.74 7.10
C GLU A 79 -23.72 -15.97 7.99
N HIS A 80 -23.05 -15.80 9.14
CA HIS A 80 -22.83 -16.89 10.09
C HIS A 80 -24.14 -17.50 10.58
N PHE A 81 -25.19 -16.69 10.73
CA PHE A 81 -26.53 -17.16 11.11
C PHE A 81 -27.40 -17.52 9.92
N GLY A 82 -26.81 -17.69 8.74
CA GLY A 82 -27.46 -18.17 7.52
C GLY A 82 -28.22 -17.14 6.73
N PHE A 83 -28.14 -15.85 7.05
CA PHE A 83 -28.74 -14.79 6.25
C PHE A 83 -27.87 -14.50 5.01
N GLY A 84 -28.49 -14.27 3.87
CA GLY A 84 -27.83 -13.66 2.72
C GLY A 84 -27.67 -12.16 2.96
N ALA A 85 -26.49 -11.69 3.31
CA ALA A 85 -26.23 -10.27 3.55
C ALA A 85 -25.77 -9.56 2.27
N THR A 86 -26.38 -8.42 1.94
CA THR A 86 -26.02 -7.58 0.80
C THR A 86 -25.74 -6.17 1.27
N ASN A 87 -24.54 -5.66 0.93
CA ASN A 87 -24.19 -4.28 1.12
C ASN A 87 -24.72 -3.45 -0.06
N HIS A 88 -25.41 -2.33 0.21
CA HIS A 88 -25.98 -1.48 -0.83
C HIS A 88 -25.17 -0.19 -0.98
N ALA A 89 -24.69 0.05 -2.19
CA ALA A 89 -23.89 1.24 -2.51
C ALA A 89 -24.74 2.53 -2.50
N THR A 90 -26.01 2.45 -2.82
CA THR A 90 -26.91 3.60 -2.88
C THR A 90 -28.25 3.32 -2.20
N MET A 91 -28.94 4.40 -1.77
CA MET A 91 -30.30 4.26 -1.26
C MET A 91 -31.31 3.83 -2.32
N THR A 92 -31.08 4.15 -3.59
CA THR A 92 -31.91 3.67 -4.71
C THR A 92 -31.81 2.16 -4.86
N ASP A 93 -30.60 1.61 -4.72
CA ASP A 93 -30.37 0.18 -4.83
C ASP A 93 -31.12 -0.61 -3.73
N ILE A 94 -30.99 -0.15 -2.46
CA ILE A 94 -31.72 -0.83 -1.39
C ILE A 94 -33.26 -0.67 -1.55
N PHE A 95 -33.77 0.48 -1.97
CA PHE A 95 -35.21 0.65 -2.20
C PHE A 95 -35.73 -0.29 -3.27
N ASN A 96 -35.04 -0.39 -4.41
CA ASN A 96 -35.39 -1.34 -5.47
C ASN A 96 -35.40 -2.79 -4.94
N THR A 97 -34.40 -3.14 -4.14
CA THR A 97 -34.31 -4.46 -3.51
C THR A 97 -35.48 -4.72 -2.56
N LEU A 98 -35.81 -3.76 -1.68
CA LEU A 98 -36.87 -3.92 -0.69
C LEU A 98 -38.26 -3.85 -1.32
N ASP A 99 -38.49 -2.98 -2.32
CA ASP A 99 -39.75 -2.91 -3.10
C ASP A 99 -40.04 -4.26 -3.78
N LYS A 100 -39.01 -4.89 -4.36
CA LYS A 100 -39.12 -6.20 -4.99
C LYS A 100 -39.45 -7.28 -3.93
N ARG A 101 -38.74 -7.30 -2.81
CA ARG A 101 -39.00 -8.24 -1.71
C ARG A 101 -40.42 -8.11 -1.17
N LYS A 102 -40.92 -6.89 -0.98
CA LYS A 102 -42.32 -6.65 -0.56
C LYS A 102 -43.33 -7.22 -1.55
N LYS A 103 -43.13 -7.01 -2.85
CA LYS A 103 -43.99 -7.59 -3.90
C LYS A 103 -43.99 -9.11 -3.89
N GLU A 104 -42.84 -9.72 -3.52
CA GLU A 104 -42.65 -11.17 -3.44
C GLU A 104 -43.07 -11.75 -2.08
N GLY A 105 -43.59 -10.95 -1.15
CA GLY A 105 -43.99 -11.38 0.19
C GLY A 105 -42.79 -11.77 1.11
N ARG A 106 -41.59 -11.33 0.76
CA ARG A 106 -40.37 -11.64 1.49
C ARG A 106 -40.08 -10.65 2.62
N ALA A 107 -39.28 -11.09 3.58
CA ALA A 107 -38.84 -10.25 4.66
C ALA A 107 -37.94 -9.09 4.20
N CYS A 108 -38.17 -7.91 4.78
CA CYS A 108 -37.38 -6.71 4.56
C CYS A 108 -36.58 -6.40 5.83
N LEU A 109 -35.41 -7.02 5.95
CA LEU A 109 -34.56 -6.97 7.15
C LEU A 109 -33.19 -6.38 6.79
N GLY A 110 -32.52 -5.81 7.79
CA GLY A 110 -31.14 -5.36 7.61
C GLY A 110 -30.62 -4.46 8.72
N VAL A 111 -29.46 -3.86 8.47
CA VAL A 111 -28.78 -2.97 9.40
C VAL A 111 -28.43 -1.66 8.71
N ILE A 112 -28.65 -0.56 9.38
CA ILE A 112 -28.33 0.81 8.96
C ILE A 112 -27.23 1.33 9.86
N LEU A 113 -26.18 1.90 9.30
CA LEU A 113 -25.24 2.74 10.02
C LEU A 113 -25.65 4.21 9.85
N PHE A 114 -25.82 4.91 10.95
CA PHE A 114 -26.01 6.35 10.96
C PHE A 114 -24.70 7.08 11.29
N SER A 115 -24.43 8.15 10.54
CA SER A 115 -23.43 9.17 10.91
C SER A 115 -24.02 10.20 11.86
N SER A 116 -23.16 10.97 12.57
CA SER A 116 -23.58 12.08 13.40
C SER A 116 -24.48 13.05 12.64
N GLY A 117 -25.54 13.48 13.26
CA GLY A 117 -26.46 14.48 12.71
C GLY A 117 -27.90 14.31 13.12
N SER A 118 -28.71 15.35 12.82
CA SER A 118 -30.16 15.42 13.06
C SER A 118 -30.89 15.76 11.79
N ARG A 119 -32.07 15.17 11.61
CA ARG A 119 -32.96 15.47 10.47
C ARG A 119 -34.43 15.27 10.86
N GLY A 120 -35.27 16.23 10.48
CA GLY A 120 -36.70 16.16 10.77
C GLY A 120 -37.01 16.01 12.26
N GLY A 121 -36.28 16.68 13.11
CA GLY A 121 -36.43 16.60 14.57
C GLY A 121 -35.82 15.34 15.22
N ILE A 122 -35.23 14.44 14.44
CA ILE A 122 -34.64 13.20 14.94
C ILE A 122 -33.12 13.31 14.93
N THR A 123 -32.49 13.08 16.08
CA THR A 123 -31.03 12.91 16.23
C THR A 123 -30.73 11.43 16.43
N TRP A 124 -30.27 10.74 15.37
CA TRP A 124 -29.94 9.32 15.43
C TRP A 124 -28.72 9.05 16.30
N THR A 125 -27.71 9.87 16.16
CA THR A 125 -26.46 9.74 16.92
C THR A 125 -25.65 11.04 16.90
N THR A 126 -24.75 11.21 17.85
CA THR A 126 -23.71 12.25 17.86
C THR A 126 -22.34 11.75 17.40
N GLY A 127 -22.20 10.45 17.13
CA GLY A 127 -21.03 9.78 16.58
C GLY A 127 -21.44 8.86 15.42
N GLY A 128 -21.07 7.59 15.50
CA GLY A 128 -21.59 6.51 14.65
C GLY A 128 -22.58 5.64 15.41
N HIS A 129 -23.63 5.12 14.76
CA HIS A 129 -24.60 4.25 15.43
C HIS A 129 -25.26 3.26 14.47
N TYR A 130 -25.26 1.98 14.84
CA TYR A 130 -25.95 0.94 14.10
C TYR A 130 -27.36 0.74 14.62
N VAL A 131 -28.30 0.66 13.71
CA VAL A 131 -29.73 0.42 13.98
C VAL A 131 -30.23 -0.67 13.04
N ALA A 132 -30.95 -1.68 13.55
CA ALA A 132 -31.62 -2.63 12.69
C ALA A 132 -32.88 -2.04 12.06
N PHE A 133 -33.21 -2.51 10.87
CA PHE A 133 -34.59 -2.42 10.36
C PHE A 133 -35.13 -3.83 10.14
N VAL A 134 -36.40 -4.02 10.49
CA VAL A 134 -37.05 -5.35 10.45
C VAL A 134 -38.30 -5.34 9.58
N ASP A 135 -38.65 -4.21 9.03
CA ASP A 135 -39.65 -4.07 7.99
C ASP A 135 -39.45 -2.79 7.18
N TYR A 136 -40.10 -2.72 6.04
CA TYR A 136 -40.03 -1.63 5.08
C TYR A 136 -41.40 -1.43 4.39
N LYS A 137 -41.73 -0.18 4.07
CA LYS A 137 -42.88 0.16 3.25
C LYS A 137 -42.60 1.41 2.41
N LYS A 138 -43.35 1.54 1.32
CA LYS A 138 -43.44 2.73 0.51
C LYS A 138 -44.87 3.24 0.57
N ASP A 139 -45.09 4.54 0.79
CA ASP A 139 -46.44 5.12 0.80
C ASP A 139 -46.94 5.49 -0.61
N SER A 140 -48.17 5.93 -0.69
CA SER A 140 -48.80 6.36 -1.94
C SER A 140 -48.12 7.57 -2.61
N ASN A 141 -47.38 8.36 -1.85
CA ASN A 141 -46.60 9.50 -2.31
C ASN A 141 -45.16 9.14 -2.71
N GLY A 142 -44.81 7.85 -2.69
CA GLY A 142 -43.48 7.36 -3.05
C GLY A 142 -42.43 7.50 -1.96
N LYS A 143 -42.78 7.89 -0.73
CA LYS A 143 -41.87 7.99 0.39
C LYS A 143 -41.56 6.63 0.99
N HIS A 144 -40.33 6.43 1.41
CA HIS A 144 -39.80 5.17 1.94
C HIS A 144 -39.72 5.19 3.46
N TYR A 145 -40.18 4.13 4.10
CA TYR A 145 -40.21 4.00 5.55
C TYR A 145 -39.53 2.70 5.97
N PHE A 146 -38.71 2.80 7.03
CA PHE A 146 -38.12 1.64 7.70
C PHE A 146 -38.75 1.48 9.08
N TYR A 147 -39.07 0.25 9.46
CA TYR A 147 -39.38 -0.08 10.86
C TYR A 147 -38.07 -0.40 11.57
N THR A 148 -37.60 0.51 12.36
CA THR A 148 -36.30 0.41 13.06
C THR A 148 -36.43 -0.22 14.43
N LYS A 149 -35.34 -0.89 14.86
CA LYS A 149 -35.09 -1.33 16.25
C LYS A 149 -33.78 -0.73 16.69
N ASP A 150 -33.85 0.27 17.54
CA ASP A 150 -32.71 1.04 18.01
C ASP A 150 -32.30 0.60 19.42
N SER A 151 -31.03 0.23 19.59
CA SER A 151 -30.44 -0.17 20.87
C SER A 151 -29.87 0.98 21.67
N GLY A 152 -29.80 2.19 21.10
CA GLY A 152 -29.21 3.37 21.72
C GLY A 152 -30.10 4.01 22.79
N GLY A 153 -29.54 4.96 23.53
CA GLY A 153 -30.25 5.70 24.58
C GLY A 153 -31.40 6.56 24.08
N ARG A 154 -31.45 6.88 22.77
CA ARG A 154 -32.54 7.67 22.16
C ARG A 154 -33.73 6.82 21.73
N GLN A 155 -33.56 5.50 21.63
CA GLN A 155 -34.59 4.49 21.39
C GLN A 155 -35.52 4.81 20.21
N HIS A 156 -34.94 5.17 19.06
CA HIS A 156 -35.72 5.43 17.84
C HIS A 156 -36.18 4.09 17.21
N SER A 157 -37.14 3.45 17.86
CA SER A 157 -37.76 2.21 17.39
C SER A 157 -39.19 2.49 16.89
N GLY A 158 -39.51 1.98 15.70
CA GLY A 158 -40.78 2.24 15.02
C GLY A 158 -40.60 2.64 13.55
N TRP A 159 -41.66 3.19 12.95
CA TRP A 159 -41.64 3.64 11.55
C TRP A 159 -41.04 5.04 11.41
N TYR A 160 -39.97 5.14 10.61
CA TYR A 160 -39.31 6.40 10.28
C TYR A 160 -39.20 6.58 8.78
N CYS A 161 -39.49 7.80 8.33
CA CYS A 161 -39.43 8.18 6.92
C CYS A 161 -38.00 8.51 6.51
N TYR A 162 -37.50 7.85 5.47
CA TYR A 162 -36.18 8.11 4.95
C TYR A 162 -36.01 9.56 4.48
N GLU A 163 -36.94 10.08 3.64
CA GLU A 163 -36.80 11.38 2.99
C GLU A 163 -36.72 12.54 3.99
N THR A 164 -37.49 12.44 5.08
CA THR A 164 -37.63 13.53 6.06
C THR A 164 -36.76 13.34 7.31
N GLN A 165 -36.41 12.11 7.67
CA GLN A 165 -35.79 11.82 8.98
C GLN A 165 -34.44 11.11 8.91
N MET A 166 -34.02 10.57 7.72
CA MET A 166 -32.78 9.80 7.60
C MET A 166 -31.87 10.25 6.46
N LYS A 167 -32.43 10.87 5.41
CA LYS A 167 -31.70 11.22 4.19
C LYS A 167 -30.45 12.06 4.49
N GLY A 168 -29.31 11.59 3.98
CA GLY A 168 -28.02 12.23 4.17
C GLY A 168 -27.29 11.82 5.46
N LEU A 169 -27.91 10.99 6.32
CA LEU A 169 -27.32 10.51 7.57
C LEU A 169 -26.88 9.04 7.52
N ILE A 170 -27.11 8.32 6.40
CA ILE A 170 -26.81 6.91 6.25
C ILE A 170 -25.57 6.74 5.39
N PRO A 171 -24.37 6.54 5.97
CA PRO A 171 -23.17 6.22 5.22
C PRO A 171 -23.16 4.79 4.69
N GLN A 172 -23.85 3.85 5.36
CA GLN A 172 -23.83 2.44 5.02
C GLN A 172 -25.15 1.77 5.40
N ILE A 173 -25.61 0.82 4.55
CA ILE A 173 -26.80 0.02 4.78
C ILE A 173 -26.62 -1.38 4.20
N TRP A 174 -27.03 -2.39 4.95
CA TRP A 174 -27.06 -3.80 4.54
C TRP A 174 -28.48 -4.32 4.60
N SER A 175 -28.89 -5.06 3.57
CA SER A 175 -30.09 -5.89 3.66
C SER A 175 -29.74 -7.33 3.96
N ALA A 176 -30.64 -8.03 4.66
CA ALA A 176 -30.49 -9.43 5.00
C ALA A 176 -31.63 -10.25 4.36
N LEU A 177 -31.31 -11.41 3.79
CA LEU A 177 -32.27 -12.44 3.33
C LEU A 177 -32.33 -13.55 4.36
N LYS A 178 -33.52 -14.01 4.72
CA LYS A 178 -33.66 -15.16 5.62
C LYS A 178 -33.05 -16.43 5.02
N PRO A 179 -32.55 -17.36 5.85
CA PRO A 179 -32.07 -18.66 5.36
C PRO A 179 -33.11 -19.36 4.50
N GLY A 180 -32.67 -19.92 3.37
CA GLY A 180 -33.53 -20.59 2.39
C GLY A 180 -34.18 -19.67 1.35
N GLU A 181 -34.13 -18.35 1.50
CA GLU A 181 -34.52 -17.40 0.47
C GLU A 181 -33.35 -17.20 -0.51
N SER A 182 -33.50 -17.62 -1.76
CA SER A 182 -32.50 -17.30 -2.80
C SER A 182 -32.52 -15.81 -3.09
N PRO A 183 -31.36 -15.17 -3.30
CA PRO A 183 -31.34 -13.83 -3.85
C PRO A 183 -32.07 -13.85 -5.17
N SER A 184 -33.11 -13.02 -5.32
CA SER A 184 -33.75 -12.83 -6.62
C SER A 184 -32.69 -12.37 -7.60
N PRO A 185 -32.65 -12.88 -8.87
CA PRO A 185 -31.70 -12.37 -9.84
C PRO A 185 -31.89 -10.86 -9.92
N GLN A 186 -30.92 -10.14 -9.43
CA GLN A 186 -30.85 -8.70 -9.60
C GLN A 186 -30.86 -8.48 -11.11
N PRO A 187 -31.68 -7.58 -11.68
CA PRO A 187 -31.46 -7.18 -13.05
C PRO A 187 -30.00 -6.76 -13.07
N SER A 188 -29.20 -7.45 -13.86
CA SER A 188 -27.82 -7.03 -14.10
C SER A 188 -27.88 -5.52 -14.34
N PRO A 189 -27.17 -4.70 -13.58
CA PRO A 189 -27.01 -3.32 -13.99
C PRO A 189 -26.59 -3.42 -15.44
N THR A 190 -27.26 -2.69 -16.32
CA THR A 190 -26.78 -2.50 -17.70
C THR A 190 -25.29 -2.32 -17.54
N PRO A 191 -24.45 -3.17 -18.16
CA PRO A 191 -23.02 -3.07 -17.91
C PRO A 191 -22.65 -1.64 -18.28
N GLU A 192 -22.39 -0.83 -17.26
CA GLU A 192 -21.57 0.36 -17.46
C GLU A 192 -20.33 -0.20 -18.13
N PRO A 193 -19.91 0.31 -19.29
CA PRO A 193 -18.84 -0.32 -20.07
C PRO A 193 -17.72 -0.65 -19.12
N THR A 194 -17.41 -1.94 -19.02
CA THR A 194 -16.28 -2.43 -18.22
C THR A 194 -15.12 -1.53 -18.58
N PRO A 195 -14.51 -0.80 -17.64
CA PRO A 195 -13.40 0.08 -18.00
C PRO A 195 -12.41 -0.77 -18.77
N THR A 196 -12.15 -0.39 -20.01
CA THR A 196 -11.14 -1.06 -20.83
C THR A 196 -9.88 -1.14 -19.96
N PRO A 197 -9.28 -2.34 -19.78
CA PRO A 197 -8.10 -2.46 -18.94
C PRO A 197 -7.08 -1.41 -19.37
N ARG A 198 -6.67 -0.56 -18.46
CA ARG A 198 -5.65 0.46 -18.76
C ARG A 198 -4.37 -0.23 -19.17
N THR A 199 -3.76 0.26 -20.22
CA THR A 199 -2.46 -0.20 -20.69
C THR A 199 -1.30 0.58 -20.06
N ASP A 200 -1.60 1.72 -19.42
CA ASP A 200 -0.63 2.55 -18.72
C ASP A 200 -0.43 2.06 -17.27
N THR A 201 0.79 2.27 -16.77
CA THR A 201 1.16 1.93 -15.40
C THR A 201 0.81 3.08 -14.45
N TYR A 202 0.27 2.78 -13.28
CA TYR A 202 0.07 3.78 -12.23
C TYR A 202 1.41 4.32 -11.74
N GLN A 203 1.61 5.63 -11.86
CA GLN A 203 2.86 6.31 -11.51
C GLN A 203 2.85 6.93 -10.11
N GLY A 204 1.73 6.85 -9.39
CA GLY A 204 1.59 7.38 -8.03
C GLY A 204 2.08 6.39 -6.97
N GLU A 205 2.16 6.88 -5.73
CA GLU A 205 2.48 6.04 -4.58
C GLU A 205 1.24 5.27 -4.11
N TYR A 206 1.42 3.98 -3.78
CA TYR A 206 0.38 3.15 -3.18
C TYR A 206 0.23 3.43 -1.69
N PRO A 207 -0.98 3.25 -1.10
CA PRO A 207 -1.14 3.33 0.34
C PRO A 207 -0.24 2.34 1.08
N VAL A 208 0.23 2.74 2.26
CA VAL A 208 0.93 1.87 3.21
C VAL A 208 0.10 1.83 4.48
N VAL A 209 -0.28 0.64 4.92
CA VAL A 209 -1.14 0.45 6.09
C VAL A 209 -0.52 -0.52 7.08
N LYS A 210 -0.73 -0.28 8.37
CA LYS A 210 -0.38 -1.28 9.40
C LYS A 210 -1.40 -2.42 9.44
N LYS A 211 -2.67 -2.11 9.23
CA LYS A 211 -3.77 -3.07 9.16
C LYS A 211 -4.65 -2.78 7.94
N TYR A 212 -5.38 -1.67 7.93
CA TYR A 212 -6.22 -1.20 6.80
C TYR A 212 -6.46 0.31 6.90
N LEU A 213 -6.95 0.91 5.79
CA LEU A 213 -7.61 2.21 5.79
C LEU A 213 -9.12 1.96 5.82
N GLU A 214 -9.83 2.82 6.55
CA GLU A 214 -11.28 2.74 6.74
C GLU A 214 -11.93 4.12 6.74
N PRO A 215 -13.25 4.21 6.57
CA PRO A 215 -13.97 5.47 6.66
C PRO A 215 -13.73 6.20 7.97
N GLY A 216 -13.42 7.49 7.86
CA GLY A 216 -13.00 8.34 8.98
C GLY A 216 -11.50 8.62 9.01
N ASP A 217 -10.69 7.77 8.39
CA ASP A 217 -9.24 7.99 8.29
C ASP A 217 -8.91 9.27 7.52
N ARG A 218 -7.74 9.85 7.84
CA ARG A 218 -7.24 11.09 7.24
C ARG A 218 -5.74 11.02 6.97
N GLY A 219 -5.30 11.81 6.01
CA GLY A 219 -3.88 12.04 5.72
C GLY A 219 -3.38 11.37 4.45
N ILE A 220 -2.05 11.33 4.31
CA ILE A 220 -1.37 10.98 3.05
C ILE A 220 -1.72 9.59 2.51
N GLN A 221 -2.02 8.62 3.38
CA GLN A 221 -2.38 7.28 2.92
C GLN A 221 -3.75 7.26 2.25
N VAL A 222 -4.68 8.08 2.73
CA VAL A 222 -5.99 8.28 2.09
C VAL A 222 -5.84 9.04 0.78
N THR A 223 -4.99 10.07 0.74
CA THR A 223 -4.65 10.78 -0.51
C THR A 223 -4.12 9.83 -1.57
N ARG A 224 -3.21 8.91 -1.22
CA ARG A 224 -2.68 7.89 -2.13
C ARG A 224 -3.76 6.95 -2.64
N LEU A 225 -4.67 6.54 -1.75
CA LEU A 225 -5.83 5.72 -2.13
C LEU A 225 -6.73 6.45 -3.13
N GLN A 226 -7.06 7.70 -2.86
CA GLN A 226 -7.92 8.54 -3.72
C GLN A 226 -7.29 8.76 -5.10
N ASN A 227 -5.97 9.03 -5.15
CA ASN A 227 -5.23 9.15 -6.40
C ASN A 227 -5.24 7.85 -7.23
N TYR A 228 -5.08 6.70 -6.57
CA TYR A 228 -5.18 5.42 -7.26
C TYR A 228 -6.59 5.15 -7.77
N VAL A 229 -7.61 5.41 -6.97
CA VAL A 229 -9.01 5.26 -7.37
C VAL A 229 -9.33 6.14 -8.57
N ASP A 230 -8.88 7.39 -8.57
CA ASP A 230 -9.07 8.30 -9.70
C ASP A 230 -8.37 7.79 -10.96
N TRP A 231 -7.11 7.38 -10.85
CA TRP A 231 -6.39 6.76 -11.96
C TRP A 231 -7.09 5.51 -12.47
N TYR A 232 -7.52 4.61 -11.57
CA TYR A 232 -8.17 3.35 -11.94
C TYR A 232 -9.47 3.57 -12.72
N TYR A 233 -10.20 4.63 -12.39
CA TYR A 233 -11.44 5.02 -13.04
C TYR A 233 -11.31 6.17 -14.06
N ASN A 234 -10.13 6.36 -14.65
CA ASN A 234 -9.88 7.35 -15.72
C ASN A 234 -10.26 8.80 -15.37
N GLY A 235 -9.98 9.24 -14.14
CA GLY A 235 -10.29 10.60 -13.68
C GLY A 235 -11.75 10.80 -13.25
N ALA A 236 -12.56 9.75 -13.22
CA ALA A 236 -13.97 9.85 -12.87
C ALA A 236 -14.19 10.21 -11.39
N PHE A 237 -13.31 9.75 -10.49
CA PHE A 237 -13.40 10.09 -9.09
C PHE A 237 -13.20 11.59 -8.86
N PHE A 238 -12.16 12.18 -9.43
CA PHE A 238 -11.89 13.63 -9.26
C PHE A 238 -12.90 14.50 -9.99
N LYS A 239 -13.42 14.04 -11.14
CA LYS A 239 -14.48 14.74 -11.86
C LYS A 239 -15.75 14.88 -11.03
N GLU A 240 -16.09 13.84 -10.26
CA GLU A 240 -17.31 13.82 -9.44
C GLU A 240 -17.11 14.41 -8.04
N CYS A 241 -15.96 14.17 -7.41
CA CYS A 241 -15.74 14.40 -5.99
C CYS A 241 -14.73 15.52 -5.69
N GLY A 242 -14.07 16.06 -6.71
CA GLY A 242 -12.94 16.98 -6.56
C GLY A 242 -11.62 16.26 -6.33
N PRO A 243 -10.49 17.01 -6.23
CA PRO A 243 -9.17 16.43 -6.05
C PRO A 243 -9.05 15.70 -4.70
N ALA A 244 -8.01 14.87 -4.57
CA ALA A 244 -7.75 14.12 -3.34
C ALA A 244 -7.60 15.07 -2.12
N ASP A 245 -8.51 14.95 -1.18
CA ASP A 245 -8.58 15.77 0.04
C ASP A 245 -7.96 15.10 1.27
N GLY A 246 -7.51 13.85 1.12
CA GLY A 246 -6.95 13.04 2.19
C GLY A 246 -7.95 12.65 3.27
N VAL A 247 -9.26 12.71 2.99
CA VAL A 247 -10.32 12.34 3.93
C VAL A 247 -11.07 11.12 3.41
N TYR A 248 -11.05 10.02 4.15
CA TYR A 248 -11.84 8.85 3.82
C TYR A 248 -13.31 9.07 4.18
N GLY A 249 -13.94 9.97 3.42
CA GLY A 249 -15.36 10.30 3.56
C GLY A 249 -16.27 9.39 2.72
N LYS A 250 -17.54 9.79 2.64
CA LYS A 250 -18.60 9.05 1.91
C LYS A 250 -18.27 8.82 0.44
N ASN A 251 -17.69 9.80 -0.23
CA ASN A 251 -17.33 9.70 -1.64
C ASN A 251 -16.20 8.69 -1.85
N THR A 252 -15.14 8.79 -1.05
CA THR A 252 -14.04 7.82 -1.07
C THR A 252 -14.55 6.40 -0.82
N LEU A 253 -15.41 6.21 0.20
CA LEU A 253 -16.01 4.93 0.52
C LEU A 253 -16.78 4.33 -0.65
N ARG A 254 -17.64 5.12 -1.30
CA ARG A 254 -18.44 4.65 -2.44
C ARG A 254 -17.56 4.14 -3.58
N TRP A 255 -16.54 4.92 -3.95
CA TRP A 255 -15.63 4.55 -5.02
C TRP A 255 -14.71 3.38 -4.64
N VAL A 256 -14.29 3.30 -3.38
CA VAL A 256 -13.55 2.15 -2.86
C VAL A 256 -14.42 0.88 -2.90
N ASN A 257 -15.68 0.95 -2.49
CA ASN A 257 -16.58 -0.20 -2.57
C ASN A 257 -16.83 -0.65 -4.01
N LYS A 258 -16.95 0.29 -4.95
CA LYS A 258 -16.98 -0.04 -6.39
C LYS A 258 -15.71 -0.79 -6.80
N MET A 259 -14.55 -0.29 -6.42
CA MET A 259 -13.26 -0.91 -6.70
C MET A 259 -13.14 -2.31 -6.06
N LEU A 260 -13.51 -2.46 -4.79
CA LEU A 260 -13.47 -3.74 -4.09
C LEU A 260 -14.42 -4.77 -4.74
N THR A 261 -15.59 -4.33 -5.16
CA THR A 261 -16.54 -5.18 -5.92
C THR A 261 -15.91 -5.69 -7.21
N GLU A 262 -15.22 -4.84 -7.96
CA GLU A 262 -14.53 -5.23 -9.20
C GLU A 262 -13.29 -6.10 -8.95
N PHE A 263 -12.63 -5.93 -7.80
CA PHE A 263 -11.43 -6.71 -7.45
C PHE A 263 -11.77 -8.11 -6.93
N PHE A 264 -12.79 -8.21 -6.10
CA PHE A 264 -13.01 -9.40 -5.27
C PHE A 264 -14.48 -9.87 -5.25
N GLY A 265 -15.39 -9.12 -5.85
CA GLY A 265 -16.83 -9.39 -5.80
C GLY A 265 -17.56 -8.55 -4.75
N ALA A 266 -18.89 -8.47 -4.89
CA ALA A 266 -19.73 -7.59 -4.07
C ALA A 266 -19.68 -7.92 -2.55
N SER A 267 -19.44 -9.19 -2.18
CA SER A 267 -19.29 -9.61 -0.79
C SER A 267 -18.06 -9.03 -0.07
N GLU A 268 -17.06 -8.60 -0.80
CA GLU A 268 -15.81 -8.04 -0.27
C GLU A 268 -15.80 -6.50 -0.27
N ALA A 269 -16.90 -5.85 -0.68
CA ALA A 269 -17.04 -4.40 -0.71
C ALA A 269 -17.37 -3.84 0.68
N ASP A 270 -16.45 -4.02 1.62
CA ASP A 270 -16.57 -3.66 3.03
C ASP A 270 -16.00 -2.28 3.37
N GLY A 271 -15.47 -1.58 2.39
CA GLY A 271 -14.82 -0.28 2.57
C GLY A 271 -13.45 -0.35 3.22
N LEU A 272 -12.87 -1.54 3.44
CA LEU A 272 -11.57 -1.70 4.08
C LEU A 272 -10.48 -1.90 3.03
N VAL A 273 -9.45 -1.06 3.10
CA VAL A 273 -8.28 -1.16 2.21
C VAL A 273 -7.10 -1.71 2.99
N GLY A 274 -6.99 -3.02 3.02
CA GLY A 274 -5.90 -3.75 3.66
C GLY A 274 -4.81 -4.18 2.69
N ASN A 275 -3.84 -4.94 3.18
CA ASN A 275 -2.71 -5.42 2.36
C ASN A 275 -3.16 -6.26 1.16
N LYS A 276 -4.24 -7.06 1.26
CA LYS A 276 -4.84 -7.81 0.13
C LYS A 276 -5.29 -6.85 -0.98
N THR A 277 -6.00 -5.78 -0.62
CA THR A 277 -6.46 -4.76 -1.55
C THR A 277 -5.31 -4.02 -2.20
N ILE A 278 -4.30 -3.61 -1.40
CA ILE A 278 -3.11 -2.91 -1.90
C ILE A 278 -2.31 -3.80 -2.86
N ALA A 279 -2.19 -5.09 -2.58
CA ALA A 279 -1.54 -6.04 -3.49
C ALA A 279 -2.26 -6.11 -4.85
N GLU A 280 -3.60 -6.13 -4.85
CA GLU A 280 -4.39 -6.14 -6.07
C GLU A 280 -4.34 -4.77 -6.80
N MET A 281 -4.32 -3.65 -6.06
CA MET A 281 -4.07 -2.32 -6.64
C MET A 281 -2.71 -2.28 -7.35
N LYS A 282 -1.65 -2.80 -6.72
CA LYS A 282 -0.31 -2.90 -7.31
C LYS A 282 -0.33 -3.75 -8.58
N ARG A 283 -0.94 -4.93 -8.53
CA ARG A 283 -1.06 -5.84 -9.68
C ARG A 283 -1.76 -5.17 -10.87
N ARG A 284 -2.91 -4.54 -10.64
CA ARG A 284 -3.70 -3.85 -11.69
C ARG A 284 -3.05 -2.55 -12.13
N GLY A 285 -2.35 -1.86 -11.24
CA GLY A 285 -1.58 -0.66 -11.54
C GLY A 285 -0.25 -0.94 -12.27
N GLY A 286 0.05 -2.18 -12.60
CA GLY A 286 1.30 -2.55 -13.27
C GLY A 286 2.54 -2.38 -12.40
N TYR A 287 2.36 -2.31 -11.07
CA TYR A 287 3.49 -2.21 -10.14
C TYR A 287 4.39 -3.43 -10.25
N LYS A 288 5.66 -3.17 -10.42
CA LYS A 288 6.69 -4.19 -10.33
C LYS A 288 7.45 -3.98 -9.03
N GLU A 289 7.49 -5.00 -8.18
CA GLU A 289 8.37 -4.94 -7.01
C GLU A 289 9.81 -4.69 -7.49
N PRO A 290 10.52 -3.76 -6.87
CA PRO A 290 11.89 -3.52 -7.24
C PRO A 290 12.73 -4.79 -7.02
N GLU A 291 13.65 -5.05 -7.94
CA GLU A 291 14.55 -6.18 -7.82
C GLU A 291 15.51 -5.95 -6.64
N ARG A 292 15.75 -7.01 -5.87
CA ARG A 292 16.76 -6.99 -4.81
C ARG A 292 18.13 -7.30 -5.40
N VAL A 293 19.00 -6.31 -5.37
CA VAL A 293 20.34 -6.34 -5.94
C VAL A 293 21.37 -6.12 -4.84
N ILE A 294 22.51 -6.78 -4.93
CA ILE A 294 23.67 -6.50 -4.07
C ILE A 294 24.79 -5.87 -4.90
N ASP A 295 25.63 -5.06 -4.28
CA ASP A 295 26.92 -4.70 -4.88
C ASP A 295 28.06 -5.23 -4.04
N ILE A 296 29.12 -5.67 -4.74
CA ILE A 296 30.22 -6.44 -4.18
C ILE A 296 31.55 -6.05 -4.81
N SER A 297 32.63 -6.34 -4.08
CA SER A 297 34.01 -6.09 -4.51
C SER A 297 34.96 -7.12 -3.86
N GLU A 298 36.26 -6.84 -3.88
CA GLU A 298 37.29 -7.63 -3.18
C GLU A 298 37.00 -7.86 -1.68
N PHE A 299 36.14 -7.04 -1.07
CA PHE A 299 35.80 -7.16 0.36
C PHE A 299 34.88 -8.35 0.68
N GLN A 300 34.21 -8.92 -0.32
CA GLN A 300 33.41 -10.14 -0.21
C GLN A 300 34.15 -11.32 -0.86
N SER A 301 35.24 -11.77 -0.25
CA SER A 301 36.19 -12.72 -0.83
C SER A 301 35.67 -14.15 -1.09
N SER A 302 34.54 -14.53 -0.52
CA SER A 302 33.96 -15.89 -0.72
C SER A 302 32.44 -15.80 -0.76
N ILE A 303 31.87 -16.13 -1.92
CA ILE A 303 30.42 -16.05 -2.17
C ILE A 303 29.91 -17.35 -2.78
N ASN A 304 28.83 -17.88 -2.19
CA ASN A 304 28.03 -18.93 -2.80
C ASN A 304 26.83 -18.31 -3.50
N PHE A 305 26.95 -18.01 -4.81
CA PHE A 305 25.93 -17.31 -5.56
C PHE A 305 24.61 -18.11 -5.72
N ASN A 306 24.63 -19.43 -5.64
CA ASN A 306 23.40 -20.22 -5.61
C ASN A 306 22.60 -19.97 -4.32
N LYS A 307 23.27 -19.87 -3.17
CA LYS A 307 22.61 -19.51 -1.91
C LYS A 307 22.13 -18.06 -1.93
N VAL A 308 22.89 -17.15 -2.54
CA VAL A 308 22.51 -15.74 -2.72
C VAL A 308 21.23 -15.62 -3.54
N LYS A 309 21.15 -16.34 -4.67
CA LYS A 309 19.92 -16.40 -5.49
C LYS A 309 18.73 -16.96 -4.71
N ASN A 310 18.93 -18.06 -3.98
CA ASN A 310 17.89 -18.69 -3.17
C ASN A 310 17.45 -17.79 -1.98
N ALA A 311 18.24 -16.81 -1.57
CA ALA A 311 17.87 -15.78 -0.59
C ALA A 311 17.02 -14.64 -1.20
N GLY A 312 16.64 -14.74 -2.49
CA GLY A 312 15.79 -13.77 -3.17
C GLY A 312 16.55 -12.58 -3.76
N ILE A 313 17.86 -12.66 -3.91
CA ILE A 313 18.65 -11.70 -4.67
C ILE A 313 18.50 -12.04 -6.16
N THR A 314 18.21 -11.04 -6.97
CA THR A 314 17.99 -11.19 -8.42
C THR A 314 19.17 -10.73 -9.24
N GLY A 315 20.02 -9.86 -8.68
CA GLY A 315 21.16 -9.32 -9.39
C GLY A 315 22.32 -8.90 -8.52
N VAL A 316 23.46 -8.72 -9.17
CA VAL A 316 24.74 -8.36 -8.54
C VAL A 316 25.44 -7.30 -9.37
N ILE A 317 25.90 -6.22 -8.74
CA ILE A 317 26.77 -5.22 -9.35
C ILE A 317 28.18 -5.43 -8.81
N VAL A 318 29.14 -5.71 -9.69
CA VAL A 318 30.51 -6.10 -9.29
C VAL A 318 31.47 -4.96 -9.58
N ARG A 319 32.29 -4.57 -8.59
CA ARG A 319 33.37 -3.63 -8.86
C ARG A 319 34.33 -4.23 -9.89
N CYS A 320 34.43 -3.58 -11.04
CA CYS A 320 35.36 -4.07 -12.07
C CYS A 320 36.80 -3.59 -11.82
N GLY A 321 36.95 -2.40 -11.25
CA GLY A 321 38.23 -1.82 -10.99
C GLY A 321 38.15 -0.46 -10.29
N ARG A 322 39.31 0.15 -10.11
CA ARG A 322 39.45 1.47 -9.47
C ARG A 322 40.64 2.24 -10.04
N ARG A 323 40.59 3.54 -9.91
CA ARG A 323 41.77 4.39 -9.99
C ARG A 323 42.33 4.60 -8.58
N GLY A 324 43.61 4.43 -8.40
CA GLY A 324 44.26 4.60 -7.09
C GLY A 324 44.25 6.07 -6.64
N GLY A 325 43.76 6.34 -5.44
CA GLY A 325 43.67 7.68 -4.85
C GLY A 325 45.01 8.35 -4.62
N GLY A 326 46.12 7.61 -4.42
CA GLY A 326 47.47 8.10 -4.28
C GLY A 326 48.31 7.94 -5.54
N THR A 327 48.09 6.90 -6.33
CA THR A 327 48.92 6.53 -7.51
C THR A 327 48.34 7.01 -8.82
N ALA A 328 47.08 7.35 -8.90
CA ALA A 328 46.34 7.65 -10.12
C ALA A 328 46.28 6.47 -11.14
N GLN A 329 46.79 5.30 -10.81
CA GLN A 329 46.84 4.15 -11.70
C GLN A 329 45.52 3.37 -11.69
N LEU A 330 45.14 2.88 -12.86
CA LEU A 330 43.99 1.96 -13.00
C LEU A 330 44.40 0.55 -12.60
N SER A 331 43.54 -0.10 -11.84
CA SER A 331 43.71 -1.48 -11.44
C SER A 331 42.39 -2.26 -11.49
N GLU A 332 42.47 -3.51 -11.90
CA GLU A 332 41.33 -4.46 -11.82
C GLU A 332 41.06 -4.80 -10.35
N ASP A 333 39.80 -4.97 -9.98
CA ASP A 333 39.45 -5.53 -8.68
C ASP A 333 39.87 -7.02 -8.64
N PRO A 334 40.61 -7.45 -7.61
CA PRO A 334 41.16 -8.82 -7.58
C PRO A 334 40.09 -9.91 -7.68
N MET A 335 38.85 -9.66 -7.26
CA MET A 335 37.75 -10.63 -7.28
C MET A 335 36.81 -10.46 -8.48
N PHE A 336 37.06 -9.46 -9.35
CA PHE A 336 36.12 -9.10 -10.42
C PHE A 336 35.77 -10.28 -11.33
N MET A 337 36.79 -10.92 -11.91
CA MET A 337 36.59 -12.02 -12.88
C MET A 337 35.87 -13.21 -12.26
N GLU A 338 36.22 -13.55 -11.02
CA GLU A 338 35.57 -14.64 -10.28
C GLU A 338 34.13 -14.31 -9.99
N HIS A 339 33.86 -13.15 -9.42
CA HIS A 339 32.52 -12.72 -8.98
C HIS A 339 31.55 -12.60 -10.16
N ILE A 340 31.92 -11.88 -11.22
CA ILE A 340 31.01 -11.67 -12.34
C ILE A 340 30.68 -12.99 -13.06
N THR A 341 31.69 -13.86 -13.24
CA THR A 341 31.53 -15.14 -13.91
C THR A 341 30.65 -16.09 -13.08
N ASN A 342 30.91 -16.21 -11.78
CA ASN A 342 30.16 -17.11 -10.91
C ASN A 342 28.73 -16.62 -10.64
N ALA A 343 28.50 -15.31 -10.51
CA ALA A 343 27.16 -14.73 -10.41
C ALA A 343 26.34 -15.04 -11.68
N HIS A 344 26.93 -14.82 -12.85
CA HIS A 344 26.27 -15.14 -14.12
C HIS A 344 25.97 -16.62 -14.28
N LYS A 345 26.91 -17.52 -13.96
CA LYS A 345 26.71 -19.00 -13.97
C LYS A 345 25.59 -19.43 -13.03
N ALA A 346 25.39 -18.76 -11.90
CA ALA A 346 24.27 -19.02 -10.99
C ALA A 346 22.93 -18.48 -11.54
N GLY A 347 22.93 -17.80 -12.68
CA GLY A 347 21.75 -17.21 -13.32
C GLY A 347 21.24 -15.96 -12.60
N LEU A 348 22.13 -15.20 -11.96
CA LEU A 348 21.85 -13.86 -11.47
C LEU A 348 22.06 -12.85 -12.62
N LYS A 349 21.29 -11.78 -12.61
CA LYS A 349 21.57 -10.59 -13.43
C LYS A 349 22.86 -9.96 -12.96
N VAL A 350 23.69 -9.49 -13.86
CA VAL A 350 24.98 -8.87 -13.49
C VAL A 350 25.15 -7.49 -14.06
N GLY A 351 25.84 -6.64 -13.32
CA GLY A 351 26.33 -5.34 -13.71
C GLY A 351 27.73 -5.10 -13.19
N ILE A 352 28.31 -3.98 -13.56
CA ILE A 352 29.65 -3.58 -13.12
C ILE A 352 29.68 -2.12 -12.68
N TYR A 353 30.60 -1.79 -11.78
CA TYR A 353 30.93 -0.40 -11.46
C TYR A 353 32.44 -0.17 -11.37
N MET A 354 32.83 1.07 -11.65
CA MET A 354 34.20 1.57 -11.52
C MET A 354 34.26 2.55 -10.37
N PHE A 355 35.15 2.31 -9.40
CA PHE A 355 35.42 3.26 -8.33
C PHE A 355 36.34 4.38 -8.86
N THR A 356 35.83 5.62 -8.91
CA THR A 356 36.52 6.72 -9.55
C THR A 356 37.35 7.57 -8.60
N GLU A 357 38.56 7.89 -9.00
CA GLU A 357 39.40 8.93 -8.46
C GLU A 357 39.86 9.90 -9.58
N ALA A 358 39.11 9.94 -10.67
CA ALA A 358 39.35 10.86 -11.78
C ALA A 358 39.17 12.33 -11.37
N VAL A 359 40.06 13.20 -11.79
CA VAL A 359 40.07 14.62 -11.46
C VAL A 359 39.75 15.55 -12.66
N ASN A 360 39.54 14.96 -13.82
CA ASN A 360 39.16 15.67 -15.07
C ASN A 360 38.48 14.71 -16.05
N ALA A 361 37.90 15.25 -17.13
CA ALA A 361 37.15 14.48 -18.12
C ALA A 361 38.02 13.44 -18.85
N ALA A 362 39.29 13.69 -19.10
CA ALA A 362 40.17 12.71 -19.75
C ALA A 362 40.39 11.46 -18.89
N GLU A 363 40.65 11.63 -17.60
CA GLU A 363 40.77 10.52 -16.69
C GLU A 363 39.44 9.75 -16.50
N GLY A 364 38.31 10.45 -16.47
CA GLY A 364 36.99 9.81 -16.46
C GLY A 364 36.77 8.96 -17.72
N LYS A 365 37.17 9.44 -18.88
CA LYS A 365 37.13 8.65 -20.11
C LYS A 365 38.03 7.41 -20.06
N GLU A 366 39.27 7.55 -19.58
CA GLU A 366 40.18 6.41 -19.38
C GLU A 366 39.60 5.33 -18.47
N GLU A 367 38.92 5.72 -17.37
CA GLU A 367 38.25 4.80 -16.47
C GLU A 367 37.11 4.07 -17.18
N ALA A 368 36.34 4.76 -18.02
CA ALA A 368 35.28 4.12 -18.82
C ALA A 368 35.84 3.12 -19.84
N GLU A 369 36.87 3.48 -20.55
CA GLU A 369 37.56 2.59 -21.51
C GLU A 369 38.12 1.36 -20.81
N TYR A 370 38.67 1.51 -19.60
CA TYR A 370 39.19 0.43 -18.78
C TYR A 370 38.07 -0.48 -18.30
N ALA A 371 36.93 0.06 -17.79
CA ALA A 371 35.76 -0.72 -17.38
C ALA A 371 35.19 -1.55 -18.54
N ILE A 372 35.09 -0.97 -19.74
CA ILE A 372 34.65 -1.67 -20.95
C ILE A 372 35.63 -2.79 -21.34
N LYS A 373 36.94 -2.54 -21.26
CA LYS A 373 37.97 -3.55 -21.51
C LYS A 373 37.79 -4.75 -20.58
N LEU A 374 37.58 -4.50 -19.27
CA LEU A 374 37.38 -5.55 -18.29
C LEU A 374 36.08 -6.31 -18.52
N MET A 375 34.98 -5.60 -18.84
CA MET A 375 33.69 -6.21 -19.19
C MET A 375 33.83 -7.14 -20.41
N LYS A 376 34.50 -6.67 -21.47
CA LYS A 376 34.73 -7.50 -22.67
C LYS A 376 35.62 -8.72 -22.37
N LYS A 377 36.62 -8.58 -21.49
CA LYS A 377 37.45 -9.67 -21.00
C LYS A 377 36.62 -10.73 -20.25
N ALA A 378 35.65 -10.30 -19.45
CA ALA A 378 34.75 -11.21 -18.72
C ALA A 378 33.80 -11.99 -19.65
N GLY A 379 33.42 -11.42 -20.79
CA GLY A 379 32.56 -12.07 -21.77
C GLY A 379 31.13 -12.33 -21.30
N VAL A 380 30.66 -11.60 -20.29
CA VAL A 380 29.36 -11.76 -19.66
C VAL A 380 28.44 -10.60 -20.07
N PRO A 381 27.21 -10.87 -20.56
CA PRO A 381 26.26 -9.81 -20.91
C PRO A 381 25.77 -9.08 -19.64
N LEU A 382 25.79 -7.75 -19.68
CA LEU A 382 25.30 -6.95 -18.57
C LEU A 382 23.79 -6.75 -18.63
N SER A 383 23.16 -6.77 -17.46
CA SER A 383 21.73 -6.54 -17.27
C SER A 383 21.44 -5.13 -16.71
N TYR A 384 22.45 -4.43 -16.23
CA TYR A 384 22.37 -3.12 -15.61
C TYR A 384 23.30 -2.13 -16.31
N PRO A 385 23.02 -0.81 -16.20
CA PRO A 385 23.96 0.22 -16.68
C PRO A 385 25.32 0.11 -15.98
N ILE A 386 26.38 0.56 -16.65
CA ILE A 386 27.73 0.59 -16.07
C ILE A 386 27.81 1.74 -15.06
N GLY A 387 28.14 1.42 -13.80
CA GLY A 387 28.24 2.36 -12.72
C GLY A 387 29.58 3.10 -12.66
N VAL A 388 29.53 4.40 -12.33
CA VAL A 388 30.67 5.16 -11.83
C VAL A 388 30.39 5.53 -10.39
N ASP A 389 31.27 5.10 -9.48
CA ASP A 389 31.12 5.27 -8.04
C ASP A 389 32.01 6.43 -7.58
N SER A 390 31.37 7.48 -7.05
CA SER A 390 32.02 8.72 -6.60
C SER A 390 31.70 9.02 -5.15
N GLU A 391 32.71 8.81 -4.31
CA GLU A 391 32.63 9.02 -2.85
C GLU A 391 33.98 9.39 -2.24
N ASP A 392 34.01 9.75 -0.94
CA ASP A 392 35.25 10.01 -0.23
C ASP A 392 35.97 8.69 0.09
N VAL A 393 37.28 8.65 -0.14
CA VAL A 393 38.14 7.54 0.25
C VAL A 393 39.30 7.99 1.14
N PHE A 394 39.56 7.20 2.16
CA PHE A 394 40.62 7.44 3.10
C PHE A 394 41.44 6.15 3.33
N TRP A 395 42.75 6.29 3.49
CA TRP A 395 43.60 5.17 3.89
C TRP A 395 44.69 5.67 4.81
N LYS A 396 45.36 4.75 5.52
CA LYS A 396 46.44 5.05 6.42
C LYS A 396 47.77 4.63 5.82
N GLU A 397 48.76 5.47 5.92
CA GLU A 397 50.16 5.22 5.53
C GLU A 397 51.10 5.56 6.66
N LYS A 398 52.24 4.87 6.75
CA LYS A 398 53.35 5.27 7.64
C LYS A 398 54.26 6.22 6.88
N LYS A 399 54.31 7.50 7.32
CA LYS A 399 55.27 8.50 6.84
C LYS A 399 56.19 8.89 7.99
N ASN A 400 57.50 8.68 7.81
CA ASN A 400 58.51 8.94 8.86
C ASN A 400 58.16 8.28 10.22
N GLY A 401 57.72 7.02 10.18
CA GLY A 401 57.36 6.24 11.36
C GLY A 401 56.02 6.58 12.03
N LYS A 402 55.33 7.61 11.58
CA LYS A 402 54.01 8.04 12.09
C LYS A 402 52.89 7.62 11.11
N GLU A 403 51.79 7.15 11.69
CA GLU A 403 50.58 6.87 10.91
C GLU A 403 49.91 8.18 10.46
N VAL A 404 49.69 8.32 9.16
CA VAL A 404 49.03 9.50 8.54
C VAL A 404 47.83 9.04 7.77
N THR A 405 46.70 9.72 7.95
CA THR A 405 45.50 9.49 7.13
C THR A 405 45.65 10.25 5.81
N CYS A 406 45.62 9.51 4.70
CA CYS A 406 45.62 10.04 3.34
C CYS A 406 44.23 10.17 2.82
N LYS A 407 44.01 11.10 1.87
CA LYS A 407 42.73 11.37 1.22
C LYS A 407 42.86 11.10 -0.28
N GLY A 408 41.79 10.60 -0.87
CA GLY A 408 41.67 10.43 -2.31
C GLY A 408 41.78 11.76 -3.08
N ARG A 409 42.20 11.68 -4.33
CA ARG A 409 42.35 12.80 -5.25
C ARG A 409 41.01 13.48 -5.58
N ALA A 410 39.94 12.66 -5.61
CA ALA A 410 38.59 13.11 -5.92
C ALA A 410 37.75 13.40 -4.65
N ASN A 411 38.33 13.35 -3.44
CA ASN A 411 37.60 13.57 -2.20
C ASN A 411 36.97 14.98 -2.12
N SER A 412 35.91 15.06 -1.36
CA SER A 412 35.30 16.34 -0.96
C SER A 412 36.33 17.20 -0.23
N GLY A 413 36.39 18.50 -0.59
CA GLY A 413 37.44 19.41 -0.08
C GLY A 413 38.82 19.26 -0.72
N VAL A 414 39.06 18.26 -1.59
CA VAL A 414 40.26 18.11 -2.40
C VAL A 414 39.98 18.52 -3.83
N LEU A 415 38.97 17.93 -4.47
CA LEU A 415 38.54 18.25 -5.83
C LEU A 415 37.32 19.16 -5.80
N SER A 416 37.27 20.17 -6.64
CA SER A 416 36.10 21.04 -6.76
C SER A 416 34.91 20.32 -7.39
N LYS A 417 33.69 20.75 -7.02
CA LYS A 417 32.44 20.27 -7.60
C LYS A 417 32.45 20.27 -9.12
N ALA A 418 32.93 21.38 -9.74
CA ALA A 418 32.98 21.52 -11.19
C ALA A 418 33.88 20.46 -11.85
N LYS A 419 35.12 20.27 -11.36
CA LYS A 419 36.03 19.25 -11.90
C LYS A 419 35.56 17.84 -11.71
N ARG A 420 34.96 17.52 -10.53
CA ARG A 420 34.34 16.22 -10.30
C ARG A 420 33.18 15.96 -11.27
N THR A 421 32.33 16.96 -11.50
CA THR A 421 31.26 16.86 -12.48
C THR A 421 31.78 16.58 -13.88
N GLU A 422 32.85 17.25 -14.28
CA GLU A 422 33.53 17.01 -15.56
C GLU A 422 34.12 15.60 -15.69
N ALA A 423 34.75 15.10 -14.64
CA ALA A 423 35.28 13.73 -14.60
C ALA A 423 34.20 12.70 -14.78
N ILE A 424 33.13 12.80 -14.00
CA ILE A 424 31.94 11.89 -14.07
C ILE A 424 31.30 12.01 -15.46
N LYS A 425 31.17 13.21 -16.00
CA LYS A 425 30.64 13.43 -17.34
C LYS A 425 31.48 12.71 -18.40
N GLY A 426 32.83 12.87 -18.35
CA GLY A 426 33.76 12.20 -19.27
C GLY A 426 33.60 10.67 -19.24
N PHE A 427 33.41 10.07 -18.05
CA PHE A 427 33.12 8.64 -17.92
C PHE A 427 31.79 8.28 -18.61
N CYS A 428 30.70 8.96 -18.27
CA CYS A 428 29.38 8.65 -18.79
C CYS A 428 29.27 8.88 -20.33
N GLU A 429 29.90 9.90 -20.87
CA GLU A 429 29.94 10.15 -22.30
C GLU A 429 30.68 9.03 -23.06
N GLU A 430 31.79 8.54 -22.52
CA GLU A 430 32.53 7.46 -23.13
C GLU A 430 31.74 6.13 -23.08
N ILE A 431 31.11 5.80 -21.95
CA ILE A 431 30.22 4.62 -21.82
C ILE A 431 29.11 4.67 -22.89
N LYS A 432 28.47 5.85 -23.06
CA LYS A 432 27.45 6.07 -24.09
C LYS A 432 28.00 5.96 -25.51
N ARG A 433 29.16 6.51 -25.75
CA ARG A 433 29.85 6.41 -27.08
C ARG A 433 30.12 4.98 -27.47
N GLN A 434 30.40 4.10 -26.50
CA GLN A 434 30.62 2.67 -26.70
C GLN A 434 29.30 1.85 -26.80
N GLY A 435 28.14 2.51 -26.77
CA GLY A 435 26.82 1.88 -26.94
C GLY A 435 26.22 1.31 -25.68
N TYR A 436 26.68 1.70 -24.49
CA TYR A 436 26.16 1.27 -23.20
C TYR A 436 25.48 2.40 -22.45
N ASP A 437 24.60 2.04 -21.53
CA ASP A 437 24.04 2.99 -20.56
C ASP A 437 24.95 3.11 -19.34
N SER A 438 25.03 4.32 -18.78
CA SER A 438 25.75 4.58 -17.53
C SER A 438 24.80 4.91 -16.39
N MET A 439 25.26 4.71 -15.16
CA MET A 439 24.64 5.21 -13.93
C MET A 439 25.69 5.78 -12.99
N ILE A 440 25.32 6.82 -12.26
CA ILE A 440 26.18 7.49 -11.29
C ILE A 440 25.77 7.03 -9.89
N TYR A 441 26.70 6.42 -9.16
CA TYR A 441 26.56 6.14 -7.74
C TYR A 441 27.20 7.25 -6.92
N ALA A 442 26.43 7.73 -5.93
CA ALA A 442 26.89 8.60 -4.87
C ALA A 442 25.90 8.58 -3.70
N SER A 443 26.33 9.08 -2.55
CA SER A 443 25.38 9.34 -1.45
C SER A 443 24.44 10.48 -1.79
N LEU A 444 23.26 10.50 -1.14
CA LEU A 444 22.28 11.58 -1.28
C LEU A 444 22.92 12.96 -1.12
N THR A 445 23.77 13.11 -0.10
CA THR A 445 24.47 14.36 0.21
C THR A 445 25.43 14.78 -0.92
N TRP A 446 26.09 13.80 -1.55
CA TRP A 446 26.99 14.05 -2.66
C TRP A 446 26.24 14.54 -3.90
N PHE A 447 25.11 13.97 -4.25
CA PHE A 447 24.29 14.45 -5.35
C PHE A 447 23.92 15.92 -5.23
N TYR A 448 23.64 16.41 -4.02
CA TYR A 448 23.30 17.81 -3.81
C TYR A 448 24.51 18.73 -3.68
N ASN A 449 25.57 18.28 -3.01
CA ASN A 449 26.67 19.15 -2.62
C ASN A 449 27.91 19.02 -3.50
N GLN A 450 28.19 17.84 -4.05
CA GLN A 450 29.44 17.52 -4.71
C GLN A 450 29.35 17.35 -6.23
N LEU A 451 28.14 17.23 -6.79
CA LEU A 451 27.87 17.05 -8.22
C LEU A 451 26.90 18.10 -8.74
N ASP A 452 27.16 18.64 -9.93
CA ASP A 452 26.23 19.50 -10.67
C ASP A 452 25.35 18.61 -11.57
N MET A 453 24.23 18.14 -11.01
CA MET A 453 23.32 17.22 -11.69
C MET A 453 22.62 17.82 -12.89
N SER A 454 22.61 19.16 -13.06
CA SER A 454 22.09 19.79 -14.27
C SER A 454 22.96 19.50 -15.52
N LYS A 455 24.22 19.14 -15.30
CA LYS A 455 25.19 18.76 -16.36
C LYS A 455 25.35 17.24 -16.52
N LEU A 456 24.65 16.43 -15.69
CA LEU A 456 24.79 14.99 -15.63
C LEU A 456 23.41 14.31 -15.89
N PRO A 457 22.86 14.34 -17.11
CA PRO A 457 21.57 13.75 -17.45
C PRO A 457 21.67 12.24 -17.63
N TYR A 458 22.23 11.55 -16.62
CA TYR A 458 22.44 10.11 -16.61
C TYR A 458 21.62 9.45 -15.50
N ASN A 459 21.53 8.13 -15.53
CA ASN A 459 20.83 7.38 -14.51
C ASN A 459 21.49 7.56 -13.13
N VAL A 460 20.68 7.55 -12.09
CA VAL A 460 21.12 7.75 -10.71
C VAL A 460 20.97 6.46 -9.91
N TRP A 461 22.04 6.09 -9.21
CA TRP A 461 22.11 5.07 -8.18
C TRP A 461 22.39 5.78 -6.84
N CYS A 462 21.36 6.04 -6.06
CA CYS A 462 21.46 6.85 -4.83
C CYS A 462 21.73 5.96 -3.62
N ALA A 463 22.75 6.30 -2.83
CA ALA A 463 22.99 5.70 -1.53
C ALA A 463 22.37 6.57 -0.42
N GLN A 464 21.44 5.97 0.33
CA GLN A 464 20.86 6.57 1.52
C GLN A 464 20.28 5.46 2.40
N TYR A 465 20.82 5.29 3.62
CA TYR A 465 20.44 4.21 4.54
C TYR A 465 19.27 4.63 5.42
N TYR A 466 18.10 4.64 4.81
CA TYR A 466 16.82 5.07 5.39
C TYR A 466 15.69 4.12 4.99
N SER A 467 14.49 4.37 5.51
CA SER A 467 13.29 3.60 5.15
C SER A 467 12.78 3.88 3.73
N LYS A 468 13.22 4.99 3.11
CA LYS A 468 12.95 5.38 1.72
C LYS A 468 14.08 6.25 1.19
N CYS A 469 14.26 6.27 -0.11
CA CYS A 469 15.16 7.22 -0.75
C CYS A 469 14.49 8.60 -0.82
N GLU A 470 15.18 9.63 -0.35
CA GLU A 470 14.69 11.02 -0.33
C GLU A 470 15.24 11.86 -1.49
N TYR A 471 15.93 11.24 -2.44
CA TYR A 471 16.38 11.94 -3.65
C TYR A 471 15.18 12.41 -4.46
N LYS A 472 15.08 13.72 -4.67
CA LYS A 472 13.88 14.36 -5.23
C LYS A 472 13.68 14.15 -6.73
N ASN A 473 14.76 13.80 -7.46
CA ASN A 473 14.68 13.54 -8.88
C ASN A 473 14.59 12.04 -9.16
N LYS A 474 14.45 11.67 -10.44
CA LYS A 474 14.40 10.26 -10.85
C LYS A 474 15.70 9.54 -10.51
N TYR A 475 15.58 8.37 -9.92
CA TYR A 475 16.65 7.40 -9.72
C TYR A 475 16.17 6.02 -10.17
N ILE A 476 17.10 5.17 -10.58
CA ILE A 476 16.82 3.81 -11.06
C ILE A 476 17.27 2.72 -10.06
N MET A 477 18.16 3.09 -9.14
CA MET A 477 18.65 2.19 -8.11
C MET A 477 18.85 2.95 -6.79
N TRP A 478 18.54 2.29 -5.69
CA TRP A 478 18.72 2.81 -4.34
C TRP A 478 19.47 1.81 -3.47
N GLN A 479 20.67 2.18 -3.01
CA GLN A 479 21.39 1.45 -1.98
C GLN A 479 20.85 1.89 -0.62
N TYR A 480 20.17 0.96 0.06
CA TYR A 480 19.43 1.27 1.29
C TYR A 480 20.11 0.76 2.56
N CYS A 481 21.18 -0.03 2.43
CA CYS A 481 21.87 -0.66 3.57
C CYS A 481 23.27 -1.09 3.12
N SER A 482 24.27 -0.91 4.00
CA SER A 482 25.65 -1.36 3.80
C SER A 482 26.07 -2.48 4.78
N ASP A 483 25.17 -2.91 5.65
CA ASP A 483 25.39 -3.96 6.64
C ASP A 483 24.47 -5.16 6.48
N GLY A 484 23.92 -5.34 5.29
CA GLY A 484 23.01 -6.42 4.93
C GLY A 484 23.62 -7.80 5.17
N LYS A 485 22.75 -8.78 5.50
CA LYS A 485 23.13 -10.18 5.64
C LYS A 485 22.38 -11.00 4.60
N VAL A 486 23.15 -11.67 3.76
CA VAL A 486 22.61 -12.52 2.69
C VAL A 486 23.19 -13.93 2.83
N ASN A 487 22.30 -14.92 2.84
CA ASN A 487 22.77 -16.31 2.88
C ASN A 487 23.66 -16.60 1.67
N GLY A 488 24.85 -17.11 1.91
CA GLY A 488 25.85 -17.34 0.86
C GLY A 488 27.00 -16.32 0.84
N ILE A 489 26.92 -15.25 1.64
CA ILE A 489 27.97 -14.25 1.80
C ILE A 489 28.40 -14.22 3.27
N LYS A 490 29.72 -14.25 3.52
CA LYS A 490 30.28 -14.06 4.86
C LYS A 490 30.51 -12.58 5.11
N GLY A 491 29.91 -12.05 6.18
CA GLY A 491 30.06 -10.63 6.54
C GLY A 491 28.89 -9.78 6.07
N ASN A 492 29.16 -8.50 5.87
CA ASN A 492 28.20 -7.50 5.39
C ASN A 492 28.23 -7.41 3.87
N VAL A 493 27.12 -7.00 3.30
CA VAL A 493 27.01 -6.70 1.90
C VAL A 493 26.04 -5.53 1.66
N ASP A 494 26.36 -4.73 0.68
CA ASP A 494 25.55 -3.59 0.26
C ASP A 494 24.28 -4.06 -0.44
N MET A 495 23.12 -3.53 0.00
CA MET A 495 21.80 -3.95 -0.45
C MET A 495 21.11 -2.86 -1.24
N ASN A 496 20.55 -3.21 -2.36
CA ASN A 496 19.94 -2.29 -3.30
C ASN A 496 18.53 -2.73 -3.72
N TYR A 497 17.73 -1.74 -4.08
CA TYR A 497 16.54 -1.90 -4.88
C TYR A 497 16.76 -1.35 -6.29
N TRP A 498 16.52 -2.17 -7.30
CA TRP A 498 16.50 -1.78 -8.71
C TRP A 498 15.06 -1.58 -9.18
N TYR A 499 14.75 -0.40 -9.68
CA TYR A 499 13.39 0.00 -10.12
C TYR A 499 13.20 -0.11 -11.65
N GLY A 500 14.25 -0.43 -12.38
CA GLY A 500 14.22 -0.41 -13.85
C GLY A 500 14.53 0.97 -14.44
N LYS A 501 14.41 1.06 -15.76
CA LYS A 501 14.62 2.29 -16.51
C LYS A 501 13.36 3.11 -16.66
#